data_02d504d1e50eba0ae1e329f34b59ffe1
#
_entry.id   02d504d1e50eba0ae1e329f34b59ffe1
#
_cell.length_a   1.000
_cell.length_b   1.000
_cell.length_c   1.000
_cell.angle_alpha   90.00
_cell.angle_beta   90.00
_cell.angle_gamma   90.00
#
_symmetry.space_group_name_H-M   'P 1'
#
loop_
_entity.id
_entity.type
_entity.pdbx_description
1 polymer ?
#
loop_
_entity_poly.entity_id
_entity_poly.type
_entity_poly.pdbx_seq_one_letter_code
_entity_poly.pdbx_strand_id
1 'polypeptide(L)'
;MKSKIWIVFIILLISILGSITNGSEVHYKTKRVPAEWEPQEAIWMQWPGYWEKDYEITFAKMADIISRYEKLHILYQTDKIYANAHKAISDIGVNPKNTNIFWHKVPYNNAWMRDNGPVYVLNYNELRIQNWDFNAWGGAFGLDIPFTLDNKIPDKIGTILNLPVDYVNIVHERGNLEFNGLDTVILNWSTIGDPSRNLHYNKQRAEHDLKTLFGVTNVIFIEGIPSGDRTKGHVDGIARFIGTSTVVVVQCTSRSLCQTDSKDADIYDKAAKIIQEAGLNVIREPIEGFVKYNNQMFDTNYMNWLVGNGFVIAPGFGNLETDLSAKSRIESYFPNREVHIIEMLSSWAAGGGVHCHTNDQPAFSLSK
;
A
#
# COMPACT_ATOMS: atom_id res chain seq x y z
N MET A 1 -71.22 37.33 -34.12
CA MET A 1 -70.00 36.79 -34.67
C MET A 1 -69.07 36.37 -33.51
N LYS A 2 -68.99 35.07 -33.25
CA LYS A 2 -68.16 34.51 -32.17
C LYS A 2 -67.07 33.67 -32.83
N SER A 3 -65.86 34.12 -32.76
CA SER A 3 -64.64 33.38 -33.23
C SER A 3 -64.23 32.39 -32.15
N LYS A 4 -64.16 31.10 -32.50
CA LYS A 4 -63.63 30.03 -31.67
C LYS A 4 -62.13 29.93 -31.91
N ILE A 5 -61.33 30.17 -30.88
CA ILE A 5 -59.90 29.92 -30.87
C ILE A 5 -59.69 28.44 -30.46
N TRP A 6 -59.09 27.68 -31.36
CA TRP A 6 -58.63 26.33 -31.05
C TRP A 6 -57.22 26.40 -30.50
N ILE A 7 -57.01 25.97 -29.25
CA ILE A 7 -55.70 25.77 -28.65
C ILE A 7 -55.30 24.33 -28.95
N VAL A 8 -54.25 24.19 -29.76
CA VAL A 8 -53.63 22.88 -30.03
C VAL A 8 -52.60 22.65 -28.95
N PHE A 9 -52.84 21.65 -28.09
CA PHE A 9 -51.84 21.12 -27.15
C PHE A 9 -50.90 20.19 -27.93
N ILE A 10 -49.62 20.62 -28.12
CA ILE A 10 -48.57 19.77 -28.57
C ILE A 10 -48.01 19.07 -27.33
N ILE A 11 -48.31 17.79 -27.18
CA ILE A 11 -47.67 16.92 -26.20
C ILE A 11 -46.29 16.52 -26.78
N LEU A 12 -45.24 17.11 -26.23
CA LEU A 12 -43.88 16.67 -26.50
C LEU A 12 -43.62 15.41 -25.67
N LEU A 13 -43.67 14.24 -26.30
CA LEU A 13 -43.12 13.01 -25.74
C LEU A 13 -41.60 13.09 -25.76
N ILE A 14 -41.00 13.44 -24.64
CA ILE A 14 -39.56 13.24 -24.44
C ILE A 14 -39.36 11.76 -24.18
N SER A 15 -38.96 11.02 -25.22
CA SER A 15 -38.43 9.69 -25.08
C SER A 15 -37.07 9.81 -24.41
N ILE A 16 -36.99 9.50 -23.11
CA ILE A 16 -35.74 9.28 -22.41
C ILE A 16 -35.19 7.94 -22.95
N LEU A 17 -34.41 7.99 -24.01
CA LEU A 17 -33.48 6.95 -24.37
C LEU A 17 -32.40 6.93 -23.29
N GLY A 18 -32.55 6.01 -22.34
CA GLY A 18 -31.48 5.65 -21.43
C GLY A 18 -30.28 5.21 -22.28
N SER A 19 -29.26 6.05 -22.32
CA SER A 19 -27.96 5.64 -22.81
C SER A 19 -27.46 4.56 -21.85
N ILE A 20 -27.60 3.31 -22.29
CA ILE A 20 -26.80 2.21 -21.75
C ILE A 20 -25.38 2.60 -22.14
N THR A 21 -24.63 3.18 -21.21
CA THR A 21 -23.18 3.29 -21.33
C THR A 21 -22.67 1.86 -21.30
N ASN A 22 -22.46 1.29 -22.49
CA ASN A 22 -21.57 0.15 -22.64
C ASN A 22 -20.25 0.59 -22.00
N GLY A 23 -19.97 0.04 -20.81
CA GLY A 23 -18.65 0.15 -20.23
C GLY A 23 -17.67 -0.39 -21.28
N SER A 24 -17.03 0.51 -22.02
CA SER A 24 -15.92 0.13 -22.89
C SER A 24 -14.89 -0.47 -21.96
N GLU A 25 -14.73 -1.80 -22.02
CA GLU A 25 -13.62 -2.48 -21.39
C GLU A 25 -12.33 -1.83 -21.89
N VAL A 26 -11.62 -1.19 -20.98
CA VAL A 26 -10.33 -0.58 -21.30
C VAL A 26 -9.34 -1.73 -21.49
N HIS A 27 -9.15 -2.15 -22.71
CA HIS A 27 -8.09 -3.08 -23.05
C HIS A 27 -6.74 -2.36 -22.89
N TYR A 28 -6.07 -2.60 -21.77
CA TYR A 28 -4.71 -2.13 -21.58
C TYR A 28 -3.78 -2.90 -22.52
N LYS A 29 -3.36 -2.25 -23.60
CA LYS A 29 -2.44 -2.84 -24.59
C LYS A 29 -0.97 -2.86 -24.11
N THR A 30 -0.69 -2.45 -22.90
CA THR A 30 0.66 -2.24 -22.39
C THR A 30 0.85 -2.91 -21.04
N LYS A 31 2.10 -3.23 -20.72
CA LYS A 31 2.50 -3.64 -19.37
C LYS A 31 2.33 -2.47 -18.40
N ARG A 32 1.79 -2.73 -17.19
CA ARG A 32 1.70 -1.75 -16.10
C ARG A 32 1.57 -2.41 -14.74
N VAL A 33 1.80 -1.66 -13.69
CA VAL A 33 1.43 -2.00 -12.31
C VAL A 33 0.18 -1.19 -11.95
N PRO A 34 -0.93 -1.83 -11.55
CA PRO A 34 -2.11 -1.11 -11.08
C PRO A 34 -1.81 -0.27 -9.84
N ALA A 35 -2.48 0.87 -9.73
CA ALA A 35 -2.43 1.66 -8.51
C ALA A 35 -3.22 0.98 -7.38
N GLU A 36 -2.85 1.25 -6.13
CA GLU A 36 -3.48 0.62 -4.96
C GLU A 36 -4.97 0.99 -4.83
N TRP A 37 -5.40 2.13 -5.35
CA TRP A 37 -6.84 2.53 -5.35
C TRP A 37 -7.66 1.94 -6.51
N GLU A 38 -7.06 1.21 -7.45
CA GLU A 38 -7.80 0.48 -8.48
C GLU A 38 -8.50 -0.74 -7.87
N PRO A 39 -9.50 -1.33 -8.57
CA PRO A 39 -10.19 -2.50 -8.06
C PRO A 39 -9.22 -3.64 -7.71
N GLN A 40 -9.41 -4.20 -6.53
CA GLN A 40 -8.59 -5.30 -6.02
C GLN A 40 -9.40 -6.59 -5.96
N GLU A 41 -8.73 -7.73 -6.14
CA GLU A 41 -9.30 -9.05 -5.95
C GLU A 41 -9.22 -9.48 -4.49
N ALA A 42 -8.12 -9.10 -3.81
CA ALA A 42 -7.87 -9.49 -2.44
C ALA A 42 -6.74 -8.66 -1.80
N ILE A 43 -6.70 -8.65 -0.48
CA ILE A 43 -5.54 -8.29 0.32
C ILE A 43 -4.88 -9.56 0.89
N TRP A 44 -3.55 -9.54 0.94
CA TRP A 44 -2.74 -10.59 1.53
C TRP A 44 -2.06 -10.11 2.80
N MET A 45 -1.99 -10.98 3.81
CA MET A 45 -1.27 -10.78 5.08
C MET A 45 -0.51 -12.04 5.47
N GLN A 46 0.58 -11.89 6.23
CA GLN A 46 1.25 -12.97 6.96
C GLN A 46 0.92 -12.81 8.43
N TRP A 47 0.31 -13.81 9.06
CA TRP A 47 -0.04 -13.68 10.48
C TRP A 47 1.21 -13.60 11.36
N PRO A 48 1.26 -12.72 12.38
CA PRO A 48 2.42 -12.56 13.25
C PRO A 48 2.94 -13.88 13.81
N GLY A 49 4.24 -14.08 13.69
CA GLY A 49 4.93 -15.23 14.24
C GLY A 49 5.22 -15.06 15.73
N TYR A 50 6.06 -15.94 16.26
CA TYR A 50 6.39 -15.91 17.68
C TYR A 50 7.03 -14.59 18.14
N TRP A 51 7.88 -14.00 17.29
CA TRP A 51 8.60 -12.75 17.58
C TRP A 51 7.71 -11.51 17.51
N GLU A 52 6.58 -11.61 16.82
CA GLU A 52 5.69 -10.52 16.46
C GLU A 52 4.34 -10.64 17.18
N LYS A 53 4.30 -11.43 18.25
CA LYS A 53 3.06 -11.74 18.98
C LYS A 53 2.30 -10.50 19.46
N ASP A 54 3.02 -9.41 19.77
CA ASP A 54 2.43 -8.18 20.24
C ASP A 54 1.58 -7.46 19.19
N TYR A 55 1.66 -7.90 17.91
CA TYR A 55 0.86 -7.35 16.81
C TYR A 55 -0.46 -8.09 16.59
N GLU A 56 -0.70 -9.25 17.20
CA GLU A 56 -1.85 -10.12 16.89
C GLU A 56 -3.19 -9.39 17.01
N ILE A 57 -3.37 -8.52 18.00
CA ILE A 57 -4.62 -7.76 18.16
C ILE A 57 -4.84 -6.77 17.02
N THR A 58 -3.76 -6.14 16.55
CA THR A 58 -3.80 -5.21 15.41
C THR A 58 -4.15 -5.95 14.13
N PHE A 59 -3.54 -7.12 13.91
CA PHE A 59 -3.86 -7.98 12.76
C PHE A 59 -5.30 -8.49 12.79
N ALA A 60 -5.83 -8.83 13.96
CA ALA A 60 -7.24 -9.20 14.11
C ALA A 60 -8.17 -8.04 13.70
N LYS A 61 -7.87 -6.80 14.11
CA LYS A 61 -8.63 -5.61 13.71
C LYS A 61 -8.53 -5.35 12.20
N MET A 62 -7.35 -5.50 11.59
CA MET A 62 -7.19 -5.40 10.14
C MET A 62 -8.02 -6.46 9.43
N ALA A 63 -7.95 -7.73 9.89
CA ALA A 63 -8.71 -8.82 9.31
C ALA A 63 -10.23 -8.60 9.38
N ASP A 64 -10.73 -8.04 10.49
CA ASP A 64 -12.13 -7.65 10.63
C ASP A 64 -12.52 -6.62 9.57
N ILE A 65 -11.78 -5.52 9.46
CA ILE A 65 -12.11 -4.45 8.51
C ILE A 65 -12.03 -4.97 7.08
N ILE A 66 -10.89 -5.53 6.66
CA ILE A 66 -10.67 -5.96 5.28
C ILE A 66 -11.74 -6.96 4.83
N SER A 67 -12.05 -7.95 5.66
CA SER A 67 -13.00 -9.02 5.30
C SER A 67 -14.46 -8.56 5.16
N ARG A 68 -14.80 -7.34 5.57
CA ARG A 68 -16.12 -6.73 5.33
C ARG A 68 -16.26 -6.23 3.89
N TYR A 69 -15.17 -5.91 3.22
CA TYR A 69 -15.16 -5.24 1.91
C TYR A 69 -14.66 -6.13 0.79
N GLU A 70 -13.64 -6.96 1.05
CA GLU A 70 -13.01 -7.79 0.05
C GLU A 70 -12.40 -9.08 0.62
N LYS A 71 -11.86 -9.92 -0.25
CA LYS A 71 -11.19 -11.14 0.16
C LYS A 71 -9.91 -10.83 0.90
N LEU A 72 -9.67 -11.56 1.98
CA LEU A 72 -8.44 -11.51 2.75
C LEU A 72 -7.77 -12.87 2.74
N HIS A 73 -6.57 -12.97 2.21
CA HIS A 73 -5.74 -14.15 2.29
C HIS A 73 -4.74 -14.01 3.42
N ILE A 74 -4.73 -14.95 4.35
CA ILE A 74 -3.82 -14.96 5.49
C ILE A 74 -2.90 -16.18 5.40
N LEU A 75 -1.60 -15.91 5.31
CA LEU A 75 -0.58 -16.96 5.47
C LEU A 75 -0.31 -17.21 6.95
N TYR A 76 -0.12 -18.48 7.32
CA TYR A 76 0.28 -18.88 8.66
C TYR A 76 1.34 -19.99 8.62
N GLN A 77 2.27 -19.97 9.58
CA GLN A 77 3.44 -20.86 9.57
C GLN A 77 3.11 -22.25 10.10
N THR A 78 2.36 -22.33 11.22
CA THR A 78 2.10 -23.55 11.99
C THR A 78 0.66 -23.61 12.48
N ASP A 79 0.18 -24.80 12.81
CA ASP A 79 -1.19 -24.98 13.34
C ASP A 79 -1.38 -24.24 14.68
N LYS A 80 -0.30 -24.02 15.45
CA LYS A 80 -0.35 -23.20 16.66
C LYS A 80 -0.60 -21.72 16.33
N ILE A 81 0.10 -21.18 15.31
CA ILE A 81 -0.13 -19.79 14.84
C ILE A 81 -1.56 -19.67 14.29
N TYR A 82 -2.04 -20.64 13.53
CA TYR A 82 -3.43 -20.67 13.06
C TYR A 82 -4.44 -20.60 14.22
N ALA A 83 -4.24 -21.43 15.26
CA ALA A 83 -5.11 -21.41 16.43
C ALA A 83 -5.06 -20.08 17.19
N ASN A 84 -3.88 -19.47 17.31
CA ASN A 84 -3.72 -18.14 17.92
C ASN A 84 -4.46 -17.09 17.10
N ALA A 85 -4.32 -17.10 15.77
CA ALA A 85 -5.01 -16.18 14.86
C ALA A 85 -6.54 -16.28 14.99
N HIS A 86 -7.06 -17.50 14.98
CA HIS A 86 -8.49 -17.73 15.18
C HIS A 86 -8.98 -17.21 16.54
N LYS A 87 -8.18 -17.44 17.59
CA LYS A 87 -8.51 -16.92 18.92
C LYS A 87 -8.50 -15.39 18.94
N ALA A 88 -7.46 -14.74 18.42
CA ALA A 88 -7.33 -13.28 18.41
C ALA A 88 -8.49 -12.61 17.65
N ILE A 89 -8.89 -13.16 16.50
CA ILE A 89 -10.05 -12.69 15.74
C ILE A 89 -11.36 -12.92 16.50
N SER A 90 -11.52 -14.07 17.16
CA SER A 90 -12.71 -14.35 17.97
C SER A 90 -12.80 -13.46 19.20
N ASP A 91 -11.67 -13.15 19.84
CA ASP A 91 -11.63 -12.33 21.06
C ASP A 91 -12.12 -10.89 20.82
N ILE A 92 -12.01 -10.39 19.59
CA ILE A 92 -12.59 -9.08 19.18
C ILE A 92 -14.04 -9.19 18.66
N GLY A 93 -14.68 -10.36 18.80
CA GLY A 93 -16.07 -10.59 18.39
C GLY A 93 -16.28 -10.88 16.91
N VAL A 94 -15.23 -11.17 16.17
CA VAL A 94 -15.28 -11.48 14.73
C VAL A 94 -15.24 -12.98 14.50
N ASN A 95 -15.96 -13.46 13.48
CA ASN A 95 -15.93 -14.88 13.11
C ASN A 95 -14.69 -15.17 12.23
N PRO A 96 -13.71 -15.94 12.72
CA PRO A 96 -12.53 -16.28 11.95
C PRO A 96 -12.81 -17.23 10.76
N LYS A 97 -14.03 -17.78 10.68
CA LYS A 97 -14.55 -18.55 9.55
C LYS A 97 -15.40 -17.70 8.60
N ASN A 98 -15.24 -16.38 8.63
CA ASN A 98 -15.84 -15.49 7.64
C ASN A 98 -15.47 -15.97 6.23
N THR A 99 -16.45 -16.01 5.33
CA THR A 99 -16.28 -16.52 3.96
C THR A 99 -15.31 -15.70 3.12
N ASN A 100 -14.98 -14.48 3.54
CA ASN A 100 -13.97 -13.63 2.90
C ASN A 100 -12.57 -13.82 3.46
N ILE A 101 -12.35 -14.67 4.48
CA ILE A 101 -11.02 -14.95 5.02
C ILE A 101 -10.54 -16.34 4.55
N PHE A 102 -9.44 -16.34 3.81
CA PHE A 102 -8.81 -17.52 3.23
C PHE A 102 -7.48 -17.82 3.92
N TRP A 103 -7.33 -18.98 4.50
CA TRP A 103 -6.17 -19.37 5.27
C TRP A 103 -5.24 -20.29 4.49
N HIS A 104 -3.93 -19.98 4.49
CA HIS A 104 -2.92 -20.75 3.78
C HIS A 104 -1.75 -21.10 4.69
N LYS A 105 -1.47 -22.39 4.82
CA LYS A 105 -0.29 -22.87 5.58
C LYS A 105 0.95 -22.75 4.70
N VAL A 106 1.72 -21.69 4.91
CA VAL A 106 2.94 -21.38 4.17
C VAL A 106 4.04 -20.97 5.17
N PRO A 107 5.24 -21.59 5.13
CA PRO A 107 6.36 -21.15 5.95
C PRO A 107 6.89 -19.80 5.49
N TYR A 108 7.14 -18.90 6.44
CA TYR A 108 7.83 -17.60 6.28
C TYR A 108 8.63 -17.30 7.55
N ASN A 109 9.43 -16.25 7.52
CA ASN A 109 10.21 -15.82 8.68
C ASN A 109 9.56 -14.64 9.41
N ASN A 110 9.04 -13.64 8.69
CA ASN A 110 8.57 -12.37 9.23
C ASN A 110 7.25 -11.94 8.58
N ALA A 111 6.38 -11.24 9.33
CA ALA A 111 5.03 -10.86 8.91
C ALA A 111 4.99 -9.51 8.14
N TRP A 112 5.91 -9.29 7.21
CA TRP A 112 6.05 -8.05 6.44
C TRP A 112 5.69 -8.27 4.98
N MET A 113 4.40 -8.59 4.73
CA MET A 113 3.87 -9.00 3.42
C MET A 113 4.07 -7.95 2.32
N ARG A 114 4.15 -6.67 2.67
CA ARG A 114 4.45 -5.61 1.71
C ARG A 114 5.84 -5.80 1.11
N ASP A 115 6.81 -6.16 1.92
CA ASP A 115 8.22 -6.15 1.54
C ASP A 115 8.69 -7.48 0.94
N ASN A 116 8.21 -8.59 1.47
CA ASN A 116 8.57 -9.93 1.00
C ASN A 116 7.51 -10.56 0.08
N GLY A 117 6.40 -9.89 -0.13
CA GLY A 117 5.31 -10.34 -1.01
C GLY A 117 5.55 -10.02 -2.49
N PRO A 118 4.63 -10.46 -3.36
CA PRO A 118 4.73 -10.26 -4.81
C PRO A 118 4.55 -8.81 -5.24
N VAL A 119 5.17 -8.45 -6.37
CA VAL A 119 4.74 -7.30 -7.17
C VAL A 119 3.87 -7.82 -8.30
N TYR A 120 2.61 -7.42 -8.33
CA TYR A 120 1.68 -7.82 -9.39
C TYR A 120 1.81 -6.88 -10.58
N VAL A 121 1.93 -7.47 -11.77
CA VAL A 121 2.07 -6.74 -13.04
C VAL A 121 1.02 -7.23 -14.04
N LEU A 122 0.26 -6.31 -14.57
CA LEU A 122 -0.57 -6.56 -15.74
C LEU A 122 0.33 -6.51 -16.98
N ASN A 123 0.48 -7.64 -17.67
CA ASN A 123 1.26 -7.75 -18.88
C ASN A 123 0.32 -8.07 -20.03
N TYR A 124 -0.16 -7.03 -20.73
CA TYR A 124 -1.24 -7.15 -21.72
C TYR A 124 -2.51 -7.75 -21.08
N ASN A 125 -2.86 -8.96 -21.44
CA ASN A 125 -4.06 -9.67 -21.00
C ASN A 125 -3.73 -10.74 -19.94
N GLU A 126 -2.67 -10.59 -19.18
CA GLU A 126 -2.25 -11.56 -18.18
C GLU A 126 -1.82 -10.85 -16.89
N LEU A 127 -2.32 -11.32 -15.76
CA LEU A 127 -1.78 -10.94 -14.45
C LEU A 127 -0.59 -11.84 -14.14
N ARG A 128 0.54 -11.25 -13.84
CA ARG A 128 1.79 -11.93 -13.51
C ARG A 128 2.32 -11.47 -12.15
N ILE A 129 3.07 -12.32 -11.51
CA ILE A 129 3.82 -12.02 -10.30
C ILE A 129 5.27 -11.78 -10.68
N GLN A 130 5.86 -10.69 -10.20
CA GLN A 130 7.30 -10.53 -10.14
C GLN A 130 7.79 -10.96 -8.76
N ASN A 131 8.75 -11.88 -8.75
CA ASN A 131 9.47 -12.31 -7.56
C ASN A 131 10.84 -11.61 -7.53
N TRP A 132 10.94 -10.58 -6.68
CA TRP A 132 12.14 -9.80 -6.46
C TRP A 132 12.96 -10.45 -5.33
N ASP A 133 14.27 -10.35 -5.39
CA ASP A 133 15.12 -10.84 -4.31
C ASP A 133 14.89 -10.01 -3.04
N PHE A 134 14.71 -10.71 -1.92
CA PHE A 134 14.59 -10.13 -0.59
C PHE A 134 15.73 -10.59 0.29
N ASN A 135 16.40 -9.66 0.98
CA ASN A 135 17.56 -9.94 1.82
C ASN A 135 17.51 -9.31 3.21
N ALA A 136 16.30 -9.28 3.80
CA ALA A 136 16.05 -8.68 5.11
C ALA A 136 16.48 -7.20 5.18
N TRP A 137 16.01 -6.40 4.23
CA TRP A 137 16.27 -4.95 4.16
C TRP A 137 17.74 -4.56 4.10
N GLY A 138 18.57 -5.38 3.46
CA GLY A 138 20.01 -5.15 3.41
C GLY A 138 20.68 -5.26 4.79
N GLY A 139 20.15 -6.08 5.69
CA GLY A 139 20.67 -6.27 7.05
C GLY A 139 20.39 -5.10 8.00
N ALA A 140 19.38 -4.24 7.70
CA ALA A 140 19.06 -3.06 8.52
C ALA A 140 18.65 -3.41 9.96
N PHE A 141 18.10 -4.61 10.17
CA PHE A 141 17.66 -5.11 11.49
C PHE A 141 18.68 -6.06 12.14
N GLY A 142 19.82 -6.31 11.51
CA GLY A 142 20.85 -7.25 11.91
C GLY A 142 21.12 -8.29 10.83
N LEU A 143 22.35 -8.79 10.77
CA LEU A 143 22.76 -9.77 9.74
C LEU A 143 22.27 -11.19 10.03
N ASP A 144 21.74 -11.44 11.20
CA ASP A 144 21.22 -12.73 11.69
C ASP A 144 19.69 -12.86 11.51
N ILE A 145 19.02 -11.82 11.00
CA ILE A 145 17.58 -11.89 10.71
C ILE A 145 17.32 -12.90 9.60
N PRO A 146 16.54 -13.97 9.87
CA PRO A 146 16.24 -14.96 8.84
C PRO A 146 15.27 -14.40 7.80
N PHE A 147 15.50 -14.70 6.52
CA PHE A 147 14.68 -14.23 5.39
C PHE A 147 14.52 -15.24 4.26
N THR A 148 15.19 -16.39 4.34
CA THR A 148 15.22 -17.36 3.23
C THR A 148 13.85 -17.96 2.91
N LEU A 149 12.93 -17.99 3.88
CA LEU A 149 11.54 -18.40 3.65
C LEU A 149 10.72 -17.25 3.09
N ASP A 150 10.98 -16.02 3.53
CA ASP A 150 10.33 -14.80 3.04
C ASP A 150 10.61 -14.59 1.55
N ASN A 151 11.84 -14.80 1.12
CA ASN A 151 12.25 -14.70 -0.29
C ASN A 151 11.53 -15.71 -1.23
N LYS A 152 10.73 -16.63 -0.68
CA LYS A 152 9.94 -17.61 -1.45
C LYS A 152 8.45 -17.31 -1.46
N ILE A 153 8.01 -16.26 -0.79
CA ILE A 153 6.58 -15.94 -0.67
C ILE A 153 5.93 -15.66 -2.03
N PRO A 154 6.54 -14.91 -2.96
CA PRO A 154 5.94 -14.68 -4.28
C PRO A 154 5.70 -15.99 -5.06
N ASP A 155 6.62 -16.97 -4.99
CA ASP A 155 6.44 -18.28 -5.62
C ASP A 155 5.28 -19.07 -5.00
N LYS A 156 5.14 -19.01 -3.68
CA LYS A 156 4.04 -19.69 -2.97
C LYS A 156 2.70 -19.10 -3.33
N ILE A 157 2.62 -17.77 -3.41
CA ILE A 157 1.40 -17.06 -3.84
C ILE A 157 1.12 -17.36 -5.31
N GLY A 158 2.12 -17.35 -6.18
CA GLY A 158 1.98 -17.75 -7.59
C GLY A 158 1.40 -19.16 -7.74
N THR A 159 1.85 -20.11 -6.90
CA THR A 159 1.30 -21.47 -6.86
C THR A 159 -0.15 -21.49 -6.39
N ILE A 160 -0.49 -20.76 -5.32
CA ILE A 160 -1.86 -20.70 -4.78
C ILE A 160 -2.83 -20.10 -5.80
N LEU A 161 -2.41 -19.04 -6.48
CA LEU A 161 -3.23 -18.31 -7.46
C LEU A 161 -3.18 -18.93 -8.87
N ASN A 162 -2.29 -19.88 -9.11
CA ASN A 162 -1.98 -20.41 -10.45
C ASN A 162 -1.60 -19.29 -11.44
N LEU A 163 -0.78 -18.34 -10.96
CA LEU A 163 -0.25 -17.23 -11.77
C LEU A 163 1.20 -17.48 -12.17
N PRO A 164 1.62 -17.03 -13.35
CA PRO A 164 3.02 -17.09 -13.76
C PRO A 164 3.88 -16.17 -12.89
N VAL A 165 5.10 -16.63 -12.60
CA VAL A 165 6.08 -15.91 -11.78
C VAL A 165 7.30 -15.55 -12.61
N ASP A 166 7.63 -14.27 -12.66
CA ASP A 166 8.82 -13.73 -13.30
C ASP A 166 9.87 -13.41 -12.22
N TYR A 167 11.05 -14.03 -12.31
CA TYR A 167 12.13 -13.78 -11.37
C TYR A 167 12.91 -12.51 -11.74
N VAL A 168 13.07 -11.62 -10.76
CA VAL A 168 13.79 -10.35 -10.92
C VAL A 168 15.03 -10.38 -10.03
N ASN A 169 16.20 -10.46 -10.63
CA ASN A 169 17.50 -10.51 -9.94
C ASN A 169 17.94 -9.11 -9.48
N ILE A 170 17.11 -8.45 -8.72
CA ILE A 170 17.34 -7.16 -8.05
C ILE A 170 16.77 -7.29 -6.64
N VAL A 171 17.58 -6.97 -5.64
CA VAL A 171 17.10 -6.94 -4.25
C VAL A 171 16.28 -5.68 -4.02
N HIS A 172 14.99 -5.85 -3.73
CA HIS A 172 14.11 -4.73 -3.45
C HIS A 172 12.85 -5.15 -2.70
N GLU A 173 12.25 -4.19 -2.03
CA GLU A 173 11.01 -4.34 -1.30
C GLU A 173 9.90 -3.49 -1.92
N ARG A 174 8.66 -4.05 -1.97
CA ARG A 174 7.51 -3.33 -2.56
C ARG A 174 7.12 -2.09 -1.75
N GLY A 175 7.45 -2.00 -0.45
CA GLY A 175 7.25 -0.80 0.36
C GLY A 175 8.00 0.43 -0.15
N ASN A 176 9.02 0.23 -0.99
CA ASN A 176 9.70 1.32 -1.69
C ASN A 176 9.23 1.52 -3.14
N LEU A 177 8.05 1.07 -3.52
CA LEU A 177 7.50 1.23 -4.86
C LEU A 177 6.10 1.83 -4.77
N GLU A 178 5.91 3.04 -5.29
CA GLU A 178 4.63 3.74 -5.30
C GLU A 178 4.21 4.06 -6.74
N PHE A 179 3.08 3.51 -7.19
CA PHE A 179 2.64 3.56 -8.58
C PHE A 179 1.37 4.41 -8.75
N ASN A 180 1.33 5.18 -9.84
CA ASN A 180 0.11 5.91 -10.22
C ASN A 180 -0.89 5.07 -11.05
N GLY A 181 -0.59 3.80 -11.33
CA GLY A 181 -1.43 2.90 -12.12
C GLY A 181 -1.33 3.10 -13.63
N LEU A 182 -0.61 4.10 -14.10
CA LEU A 182 -0.47 4.42 -15.52
C LEU A 182 0.97 4.25 -16.00
N ASP A 183 1.78 5.23 -15.72
CA ASP A 183 3.06 5.42 -16.37
C ASP A 183 4.20 5.87 -15.44
N THR A 184 3.92 6.03 -14.15
CA THR A 184 4.85 6.62 -13.19
C THR A 184 5.04 5.75 -11.95
N VAL A 185 6.30 5.58 -11.54
CA VAL A 185 6.69 5.02 -10.25
C VAL A 185 7.56 6.03 -9.48
N ILE A 186 7.26 6.20 -8.19
CA ILE A 186 8.11 6.93 -7.24
C ILE A 186 8.77 5.91 -6.33
N LEU A 187 10.06 6.07 -6.09
CA LEU A 187 10.82 5.26 -5.14
C LEU A 187 11.98 6.05 -4.55
N ASN A 188 12.47 5.59 -3.40
CA ASN A 188 13.63 6.19 -2.77
C ASN A 188 14.92 5.50 -3.25
N TRP A 189 15.82 6.29 -3.84
CA TRP A 189 17.12 5.82 -4.29
C TRP A 189 17.98 5.30 -3.13
N SER A 190 17.87 5.89 -1.94
CA SER A 190 18.63 5.45 -0.76
C SER A 190 18.37 4.00 -0.37
N THR A 191 17.25 3.42 -0.84
CA THR A 191 16.89 2.01 -0.64
C THR A 191 17.46 1.12 -1.75
N ILE A 192 16.99 1.30 -3.00
CA ILE A 192 17.38 0.40 -4.11
C ILE A 192 18.85 0.53 -4.50
N GLY A 193 19.41 1.73 -4.32
CA GLY A 193 20.82 2.02 -4.59
C GLY A 193 21.76 1.69 -3.42
N ASP A 194 21.26 1.17 -2.30
CA ASP A 194 22.10 0.77 -1.16
C ASP A 194 22.99 -0.42 -1.55
N PRO A 195 24.32 -0.32 -1.36
CA PRO A 195 25.25 -1.40 -1.70
C PRO A 195 24.98 -2.72 -0.99
N SER A 196 24.34 -2.71 0.18
CA SER A 196 23.94 -3.93 0.90
C SER A 196 22.77 -4.67 0.22
N ARG A 197 22.03 -3.99 -0.66
CA ARG A 197 21.02 -4.57 -1.54
C ARG A 197 21.61 -4.85 -2.92
N ASN A 198 22.12 -3.82 -3.60
CA ASN A 198 22.53 -3.94 -5.00
C ASN A 198 23.92 -3.29 -5.21
N LEU A 199 24.96 -4.09 -5.07
CA LEU A 199 26.32 -3.62 -5.28
C LEU A 199 26.53 -3.17 -6.74
N HIS A 200 27.13 -1.99 -6.93
CA HIS A 200 27.37 -1.38 -8.24
C HIS A 200 26.12 -1.03 -9.07
N TYR A 201 24.95 -0.98 -8.45
CA TYR A 201 23.74 -0.48 -9.12
C TYR A 201 23.77 1.04 -9.18
N ASN A 202 23.38 1.62 -10.30
CA ASN A 202 23.34 3.07 -10.48
C ASN A 202 21.96 3.53 -11.02
N LYS A 203 21.65 4.81 -10.86
CA LYS A 203 20.34 5.36 -11.23
C LYS A 203 19.97 5.14 -12.70
N GLN A 204 20.92 5.29 -13.62
CA GLN A 204 20.65 5.10 -15.05
C GLN A 204 20.22 3.68 -15.36
N ARG A 205 20.92 2.69 -14.81
CA ARG A 205 20.54 1.28 -14.95
C ARG A 205 19.23 0.98 -14.25
N ALA A 206 19.03 1.49 -13.03
CA ALA A 206 17.79 1.33 -12.28
C ALA A 206 16.59 1.88 -13.06
N GLU A 207 16.70 3.07 -13.62
CA GLU A 207 15.65 3.68 -14.42
C GLU A 207 15.28 2.82 -15.65
N HIS A 208 16.30 2.32 -16.36
CA HIS A 208 16.09 1.42 -17.51
C HIS A 208 15.39 0.13 -17.10
N ASP A 209 15.88 -0.53 -16.04
CA ASP A 209 15.34 -1.80 -15.57
C ASP A 209 13.90 -1.64 -15.06
N LEU A 210 13.62 -0.59 -14.27
CA LEU A 210 12.28 -0.30 -13.73
C LEU A 210 11.26 0.02 -14.85
N LYS A 211 11.67 0.80 -15.87
CA LYS A 211 10.83 1.05 -17.05
C LYS A 211 10.48 -0.25 -17.76
N THR A 212 11.43 -1.15 -17.92
CA THR A 212 11.24 -2.44 -18.57
C THR A 212 10.36 -3.38 -17.74
N LEU A 213 10.62 -3.45 -16.42
CA LEU A 213 9.95 -4.36 -15.50
C LEU A 213 8.49 -3.98 -15.28
N PHE A 214 8.19 -2.68 -15.19
CA PHE A 214 6.86 -2.18 -14.84
C PHE A 214 6.07 -1.61 -16.01
N GLY A 215 6.72 -1.35 -17.15
CA GLY A 215 6.08 -0.69 -18.30
C GLY A 215 5.82 0.81 -18.08
N VAL A 216 6.46 1.42 -17.08
CA VAL A 216 6.37 2.86 -16.81
C VAL A 216 7.28 3.66 -17.73
N THR A 217 6.92 4.92 -18.00
CA THR A 217 7.76 5.88 -18.73
C THR A 217 8.51 6.80 -17.81
N ASN A 218 7.99 7.05 -16.61
CA ASN A 218 8.54 7.97 -15.64
C ASN A 218 8.97 7.21 -14.37
N VAL A 219 10.24 7.37 -14.00
CA VAL A 219 10.81 6.87 -12.75
C VAL A 219 11.30 8.07 -11.95
N ILE A 220 10.68 8.32 -10.81
CA ILE A 220 11.01 9.46 -9.95
C ILE A 220 11.78 8.94 -8.74
N PHE A 221 13.05 9.30 -8.64
CA PHE A 221 13.89 8.98 -7.49
C PHE A 221 13.88 10.12 -6.48
N ILE A 222 13.29 9.89 -5.31
CA ILE A 222 13.54 10.71 -4.12
C ILE A 222 14.77 10.15 -3.37
N GLU A 223 15.30 10.90 -2.41
CA GLU A 223 16.50 10.52 -1.65
C GLU A 223 16.40 10.92 -0.18
N GLY A 224 17.11 10.19 0.64
CA GLY A 224 17.25 10.44 2.07
C GLY A 224 16.57 9.36 2.91
N ILE A 225 17.11 9.19 4.11
CA ILE A 225 16.62 8.23 5.10
C ILE A 225 16.20 9.06 6.31
N PRO A 226 14.88 9.16 6.60
CA PRO A 226 14.39 9.86 7.78
C PRO A 226 14.90 9.21 9.07
N SER A 227 15.05 9.99 10.11
CA SER A 227 15.46 9.51 11.43
C SER A 227 14.43 8.52 11.96
N GLY A 228 14.89 7.38 12.46
CA GLY A 228 14.00 6.31 12.95
C GLY A 228 13.47 5.36 11.88
N ASP A 229 13.63 5.66 10.60
CA ASP A 229 13.32 4.69 9.54
C ASP A 229 14.29 3.51 9.59
N ARG A 230 13.73 2.32 9.68
CA ARG A 230 14.50 1.06 9.76
C ARG A 230 14.66 0.34 8.42
N THR A 231 13.92 0.78 7.39
CA THR A 231 13.93 0.14 6.07
C THR A 231 14.98 0.72 5.13
N LYS A 232 15.70 1.76 5.56
CA LYS A 232 16.62 2.60 4.78
C LYS A 232 15.91 3.48 3.75
N GLY A 233 14.72 3.99 4.11
CA GLY A 233 14.01 5.03 3.38
C GLY A 233 12.91 4.52 2.44
N HIS A 234 12.08 3.58 2.87
CA HIS A 234 10.92 3.20 2.05
C HIS A 234 10.02 4.39 1.73
N VAL A 235 9.53 4.44 0.49
CA VAL A 235 8.71 5.54 0.01
C VAL A 235 7.33 5.60 0.67
N ASP A 236 6.79 4.47 1.12
CA ASP A 236 5.45 4.36 1.71
C ASP A 236 5.29 5.07 3.07
N GLY A 237 6.40 5.44 3.71
CA GLY A 237 6.45 6.34 4.87
C GLY A 237 6.70 7.82 4.52
N ILE A 238 6.96 8.15 3.24
CA ILE A 238 7.38 9.48 2.78
C ILE A 238 6.39 10.09 1.80
N ALA A 239 5.98 9.34 0.77
CA ALA A 239 5.16 9.84 -0.33
C ALA A 239 4.21 8.76 -0.83
N ARG A 240 2.91 9.09 -1.01
CA ARG A 240 1.88 8.19 -1.48
C ARG A 240 1.03 8.85 -2.56
N PHE A 241 0.74 8.13 -3.65
CA PHE A 241 -0.25 8.57 -4.61
C PHE A 241 -1.67 8.46 -4.05
N ILE A 242 -2.51 9.46 -4.34
CA ILE A 242 -3.96 9.44 -4.07
C ILE A 242 -4.79 9.60 -5.35
N GLY A 243 -4.15 9.58 -6.48
CA GLY A 243 -4.70 9.69 -7.82
C GLY A 243 -3.58 9.69 -8.84
N THR A 244 -3.91 9.66 -10.12
CA THR A 244 -2.93 9.49 -11.21
C THR A 244 -1.88 10.60 -11.31
N SER A 245 -2.16 11.80 -10.76
CA SER A 245 -1.30 12.97 -10.84
C SER A 245 -1.11 13.71 -9.51
N THR A 246 -1.60 13.15 -8.40
CA THR A 246 -1.52 13.80 -7.08
C THR A 246 -0.84 12.88 -6.06
N VAL A 247 0.15 13.41 -5.38
CA VAL A 247 0.96 12.73 -4.37
C VAL A 247 0.85 13.46 -3.04
N VAL A 248 0.60 12.72 -1.98
CA VAL A 248 0.73 13.22 -0.60
C VAL A 248 2.16 12.99 -0.15
N VAL A 249 2.80 14.00 0.43
CA VAL A 249 4.18 13.93 0.93
C VAL A 249 4.23 14.47 2.36
N VAL A 250 4.88 13.74 3.24
CA VAL A 250 5.06 14.10 4.66
C VAL A 250 5.64 15.49 4.83
N GLN A 251 5.26 16.17 5.90
CA GLN A 251 5.80 17.45 6.33
C GLN A 251 6.07 17.46 7.83
N CYS A 252 7.29 17.80 8.23
CA CYS A 252 7.59 18.11 9.61
C CYS A 252 6.90 19.40 10.05
N THR A 253 6.42 19.45 11.30
CA THR A 253 5.80 20.64 11.92
C THR A 253 6.50 20.98 13.22
N SER A 254 6.18 22.13 13.80
CA SER A 254 6.69 22.51 15.11
C SER A 254 6.21 21.60 16.25
N ARG A 255 5.19 20.76 15.99
CA ARG A 255 4.64 19.80 16.97
C ARG A 255 5.25 18.39 16.84
N SER A 256 6.02 18.12 15.80
CA SER A 256 6.68 16.84 15.57
C SER A 256 8.08 16.77 16.17
N LEU A 257 8.60 15.57 16.36
CA LEU A 257 10.00 15.37 16.76
C LEU A 257 10.97 15.82 15.67
N CYS A 258 10.55 15.68 14.42
CA CYS A 258 11.37 16.03 13.27
C CYS A 258 11.44 17.54 12.99
N GLN A 259 10.95 18.41 13.81
CA GLN A 259 11.03 19.87 13.68
C GLN A 259 11.14 20.43 12.25
N THR A 260 10.72 21.67 12.01
CA THR A 260 10.65 22.26 10.67
C THR A 260 12.01 22.59 10.02
N ASP A 261 13.06 22.61 10.79
CA ASP A 261 14.45 22.94 10.40
C ASP A 261 15.42 21.76 10.56
N SER A 262 14.88 20.54 10.74
CA SER A 262 15.67 19.34 10.91
C SER A 262 16.12 18.73 9.57
N LYS A 263 17.06 17.79 9.66
CA LYS A 263 17.47 16.95 8.52
C LYS A 263 16.28 16.22 7.89
N ASP A 264 15.32 15.77 8.69
CA ASP A 264 14.15 15.04 8.20
C ASP A 264 13.19 15.97 7.44
N ALA A 265 13.02 17.22 7.91
CA ALA A 265 12.28 18.24 7.17
C ALA A 265 12.90 18.49 5.79
N ASP A 266 14.23 18.62 5.72
CA ASP A 266 14.96 18.74 4.46
C ASP A 266 14.74 17.58 3.50
N ILE A 267 14.68 16.33 4.02
CA ILE A 267 14.42 15.13 3.22
C ILE A 267 13.00 15.20 2.62
N TYR A 268 11.99 15.49 3.44
CA TYR A 268 10.59 15.57 2.99
C TYR A 268 10.35 16.74 2.04
N ASP A 269 10.98 17.90 2.27
CA ASP A 269 10.86 19.07 1.40
C ASP A 269 11.53 18.84 0.05
N LYS A 270 12.70 18.20 0.03
CA LYS A 270 13.36 17.79 -1.21
C LYS A 270 12.55 16.77 -1.99
N ALA A 271 11.96 15.78 -1.30
CA ALA A 271 11.07 14.80 -1.92
C ALA A 271 9.86 15.50 -2.57
N ALA A 272 9.19 16.39 -1.84
CA ALA A 272 8.07 17.17 -2.37
C ALA A 272 8.47 17.99 -3.61
N LYS A 273 9.63 18.66 -3.57
CA LYS A 273 10.15 19.45 -4.67
C LYS A 273 10.45 18.59 -5.91
N ILE A 274 11.13 17.46 -5.74
CA ILE A 274 11.44 16.53 -6.85
C ILE A 274 10.16 16.05 -7.53
N ILE A 275 9.14 15.69 -6.74
CA ILE A 275 7.85 15.21 -7.23
C ILE A 275 7.10 16.34 -7.99
N GLN A 276 7.14 17.57 -7.47
CA GLN A 276 6.56 18.74 -8.16
C GLN A 276 7.28 19.07 -9.46
N GLU A 277 8.61 19.01 -9.48
CA GLU A 277 9.43 19.25 -10.68
C GLU A 277 9.20 18.18 -11.75
N ALA A 278 8.75 16.98 -11.35
CA ALA A 278 8.31 15.93 -12.27
C ALA A 278 6.89 16.17 -12.84
N GLY A 279 6.23 17.27 -12.49
CA GLY A 279 4.93 17.66 -13.02
C GLY A 279 3.72 17.11 -12.25
N LEU A 280 3.93 16.55 -11.05
CA LEU A 280 2.85 16.03 -10.19
C LEU A 280 2.39 17.07 -9.16
N ASN A 281 1.11 17.03 -8.82
CA ASN A 281 0.55 17.82 -7.72
C ASN A 281 0.98 17.22 -6.38
N VAL A 282 1.42 18.06 -5.46
CA VAL A 282 1.83 17.65 -4.12
C VAL A 282 0.92 18.26 -3.06
N ILE A 283 0.40 17.40 -2.20
CA ILE A 283 -0.27 17.76 -0.95
C ILE A 283 0.71 17.43 0.20
N ARG A 284 0.78 18.27 1.22
CA ARG A 284 1.65 18.04 2.36
C ARG A 284 0.86 17.46 3.53
N GLU A 285 1.26 16.27 4.01
CA GLU A 285 0.68 15.63 5.19
C GLU A 285 1.50 16.00 6.44
N PRO A 286 0.94 16.79 7.36
CA PRO A 286 1.67 17.24 8.53
C PRO A 286 1.84 16.12 9.56
N ILE A 287 3.01 16.00 10.15
CA ILE A 287 3.20 15.31 11.43
C ILE A 287 2.79 16.26 12.54
N GLU A 288 1.66 15.99 13.20
CA GLU A 288 1.05 16.92 14.17
C GLU A 288 1.38 16.61 15.63
N GLY A 289 2.22 15.63 15.90
CA GLY A 289 2.57 15.26 17.26
C GLY A 289 3.50 14.05 17.32
N PHE A 290 3.72 13.63 18.55
CA PHE A 290 4.53 12.45 18.85
C PHE A 290 3.94 11.68 20.02
N VAL A 291 4.31 10.42 20.16
CA VAL A 291 3.89 9.52 21.23
C VAL A 291 5.09 8.81 21.83
N LYS A 292 4.96 8.40 23.09
CA LYS A 292 5.97 7.59 23.77
C LYS A 292 5.49 6.15 23.88
N TYR A 293 6.33 5.21 23.42
CA TYR A 293 6.10 3.77 23.54
C TYR A 293 7.41 3.09 23.94
N ASN A 294 7.39 2.23 24.97
CA ASN A 294 8.56 1.51 25.49
C ASN A 294 9.83 2.40 25.67
N ASN A 295 9.64 3.58 26.26
CA ASN A 295 10.69 4.61 26.49
C ASN A 295 11.30 5.22 25.20
N GLN A 296 10.76 4.93 24.01
CA GLN A 296 11.12 5.59 22.77
C GLN A 296 10.04 6.59 22.36
N MET A 297 10.45 7.64 21.66
CA MET A 297 9.55 8.64 21.11
C MET A 297 9.35 8.39 19.62
N PHE A 298 8.13 8.52 19.15
CA PHE A 298 7.76 8.31 17.74
C PHE A 298 6.88 9.45 17.25
N ASP A 299 7.18 9.95 16.07
CA ASP A 299 6.30 10.88 15.37
C ASP A 299 5.00 10.19 14.92
N THR A 300 3.89 10.93 14.96
CA THR A 300 2.60 10.47 14.46
C THR A 300 2.52 10.62 12.93
N ASN A 301 3.24 9.77 12.22
CA ASN A 301 3.24 9.74 10.75
C ASN A 301 2.18 8.76 10.23
N TYR A 302 1.11 9.29 9.63
CA TYR A 302 -0.04 8.50 9.16
C TYR A 302 0.09 7.99 7.72
N MET A 303 1.23 8.17 7.05
CA MET A 303 1.39 7.85 5.62
C MET A 303 1.32 6.36 5.28
N ASN A 304 1.60 5.49 6.24
CA ASN A 304 1.67 4.04 6.01
C ASN A 304 0.26 3.40 6.00
N TRP A 305 -0.66 3.97 5.23
CA TRP A 305 -2.03 3.48 5.06
C TRP A 305 -2.14 2.39 3.99
N LEU A 306 -3.15 1.54 4.12
CA LEU A 306 -3.64 0.61 3.11
C LEU A 306 -4.89 1.19 2.45
N VAL A 307 -4.95 1.17 1.12
CA VAL A 307 -6.16 1.49 0.35
C VAL A 307 -6.77 0.20 -0.18
N GLY A 308 -8.04 -0.07 0.13
CA GLY A 308 -8.78 -1.22 -0.37
C GLY A 308 -10.09 -0.84 -1.05
N ASN A 309 -10.87 -1.83 -1.48
CA ASN A 309 -12.16 -1.62 -2.13
C ASN A 309 -13.19 -1.00 -1.17
N GLY A 310 -13.34 0.33 -1.21
CA GLY A 310 -14.31 1.06 -0.38
C GLY A 310 -13.81 1.44 1.03
N PHE A 311 -12.56 1.15 1.39
CA PHE A 311 -11.99 1.51 2.68
C PHE A 311 -10.55 2.00 2.58
N VAL A 312 -10.09 2.67 3.64
CA VAL A 312 -8.68 2.94 3.93
C VAL A 312 -8.42 2.57 5.39
N ILE A 313 -7.34 1.88 5.66
CA ILE A 313 -6.86 1.67 7.03
C ILE A 313 -5.55 2.44 7.20
N ALA A 314 -5.49 3.34 8.17
CA ALA A 314 -4.28 4.07 8.51
C ALA A 314 -3.79 3.74 9.94
N PRO A 315 -2.48 3.85 10.18
CA PRO A 315 -1.94 3.65 11.52
C PRO A 315 -2.50 4.69 12.47
N GLY A 316 -2.81 4.29 13.71
CA GLY A 316 -3.16 5.15 14.81
C GLY A 316 -2.13 5.05 15.92
N PHE A 317 -2.01 6.09 16.70
CA PHE A 317 -0.98 6.24 17.72
C PHE A 317 -1.57 6.39 19.14
N GLY A 318 -2.91 6.22 19.28
CA GLY A 318 -3.59 6.36 20.56
C GLY A 318 -3.68 7.82 21.05
N ASN A 319 -3.34 8.79 20.23
CA ASN A 319 -3.55 10.20 20.47
C ASN A 319 -4.82 10.65 19.73
N LEU A 320 -5.93 10.78 20.48
CA LEU A 320 -7.24 11.03 19.89
C LEU A 320 -7.29 12.31 19.03
N GLU A 321 -6.58 13.37 19.43
CA GLU A 321 -6.55 14.64 18.68
C GLU A 321 -5.92 14.43 17.30
N THR A 322 -4.70 13.87 17.25
CA THR A 322 -3.97 13.67 16.01
C THR A 322 -4.56 12.55 15.17
N ASP A 323 -5.09 11.48 15.80
CA ASP A 323 -5.76 10.38 15.10
C ASP A 323 -7.04 10.86 14.38
N LEU A 324 -7.87 11.72 15.02
CA LEU A 324 -9.07 12.30 14.39
C LEU A 324 -8.71 13.33 13.31
N SER A 325 -7.69 14.15 13.54
CA SER A 325 -7.21 15.11 12.55
C SER A 325 -6.71 14.40 11.29
N ALA A 326 -5.88 13.37 11.44
CA ALA A 326 -5.41 12.55 10.33
C ALA A 326 -6.55 11.82 9.60
N LYS A 327 -7.50 11.25 10.35
CA LYS A 327 -8.70 10.63 9.76
C LYS A 327 -9.41 11.59 8.82
N SER A 328 -9.68 12.81 9.28
CA SER A 328 -10.39 13.82 8.46
C SER A 328 -9.62 14.19 7.19
N ARG A 329 -8.28 14.29 7.26
CA ARG A 329 -7.46 14.56 6.06
C ARG A 329 -7.50 13.38 5.08
N ILE A 330 -7.33 12.15 5.57
CA ILE A 330 -7.35 10.94 4.73
C ILE A 330 -8.74 10.75 4.09
N GLU A 331 -9.84 11.05 4.80
CA GLU A 331 -11.19 11.09 4.22
C GLU A 331 -11.30 12.08 3.05
N SER A 332 -10.60 13.22 3.13
CA SER A 332 -10.56 14.17 2.02
C SER A 332 -9.73 13.68 0.82
N TYR A 333 -8.73 12.84 1.05
CA TYR A 333 -7.94 12.21 -0.01
C TYR A 333 -8.71 11.09 -0.72
N PHE A 334 -9.59 10.38 0.00
CA PHE A 334 -10.35 9.24 -0.48
C PHE A 334 -11.86 9.38 -0.18
N PRO A 335 -12.55 10.35 -0.78
CA PRO A 335 -13.92 10.73 -0.39
C PRO A 335 -14.98 9.63 -0.57
N ASN A 336 -14.65 8.57 -1.32
CA ASN A 336 -15.55 7.44 -1.57
C ASN A 336 -15.15 6.19 -0.77
N ARG A 337 -14.30 6.33 0.26
CA ARG A 337 -13.83 5.23 1.09
C ARG A 337 -14.05 5.53 2.57
N GLU A 338 -14.42 4.52 3.32
CA GLU A 338 -14.49 4.60 4.78
C GLU A 338 -13.09 4.54 5.38
N VAL A 339 -12.73 5.52 6.22
CA VAL A 339 -11.39 5.59 6.82
C VAL A 339 -11.41 5.05 8.25
N HIS A 340 -10.57 4.06 8.49
CA HIS A 340 -10.36 3.43 9.79
C HIS A 340 -8.97 3.75 10.31
N ILE A 341 -8.88 4.25 11.55
CA ILE A 341 -7.61 4.42 12.26
C ILE A 341 -7.46 3.26 13.23
N ILE A 342 -6.38 2.50 13.12
CA ILE A 342 -6.10 1.35 13.99
C ILE A 342 -4.83 1.63 14.79
N GLU A 343 -4.90 1.50 16.12
CA GLU A 343 -3.73 1.62 16.97
C GLU A 343 -2.65 0.58 16.56
N MET A 344 -1.43 1.06 16.28
CA MET A 344 -0.33 0.29 15.70
C MET A 344 1.01 0.49 16.43
N LEU A 345 1.04 1.05 17.63
CA LEU A 345 2.29 1.43 18.32
C LEU A 345 3.30 0.29 18.46
N SER A 346 2.82 -0.94 18.73
CA SER A 346 3.71 -2.10 18.86
C SER A 346 4.41 -2.45 17.55
N SER A 347 3.68 -2.44 16.45
CA SER A 347 4.22 -2.69 15.12
C SER A 347 5.06 -1.51 14.62
N TRP A 348 4.58 -0.28 14.84
CA TRP A 348 5.32 0.93 14.47
C TRP A 348 6.70 0.99 15.10
N ALA A 349 6.79 0.65 16.39
CA ALA A 349 8.05 0.57 17.11
C ALA A 349 8.99 -0.53 16.56
N ALA A 350 8.43 -1.56 15.92
CA ALA A 350 9.21 -2.58 15.23
C ALA A 350 9.64 -2.18 13.81
N GLY A 351 9.00 -1.17 13.20
CA GLY A 351 9.47 -0.61 11.94
C GLY A 351 8.42 -0.39 10.85
N GLY A 352 7.12 -0.57 11.11
CA GLY A 352 6.10 -0.32 10.09
C GLY A 352 4.66 -0.31 10.57
N GLY A 353 3.78 0.18 9.71
CA GLY A 353 2.34 0.31 9.92
C GLY A 353 1.52 -0.69 9.10
N VAL A 354 0.29 -0.31 8.80
CA VAL A 354 -0.70 -1.14 8.09
C VAL A 354 -0.20 -1.57 6.72
N HIS A 355 0.36 -0.64 5.96
CA HIS A 355 0.82 -0.89 4.59
C HIS A 355 1.94 -1.94 4.57
N CYS A 356 2.90 -1.85 5.49
CA CYS A 356 4.02 -2.78 5.58
C CYS A 356 3.58 -4.25 5.81
N HIS A 357 2.44 -4.47 6.45
CA HIS A 357 1.90 -5.80 6.75
C HIS A 357 0.97 -6.36 5.69
N THR A 358 0.63 -5.60 4.66
CA THR A 358 -0.36 -5.95 3.66
C THR A 358 0.19 -5.90 2.25
N ASN A 359 -0.41 -6.68 1.34
CA ASN A 359 -0.08 -6.65 -0.08
C ASN A 359 -1.38 -6.73 -0.88
N ASP A 360 -1.60 -5.78 -1.77
CA ASP A 360 -2.78 -5.65 -2.61
C ASP A 360 -2.63 -6.49 -3.89
N GLN A 361 -3.58 -7.40 -4.10
CA GLN A 361 -3.72 -8.15 -5.33
C GLN A 361 -4.74 -7.44 -6.24
N PRO A 362 -4.34 -6.92 -7.40
CA PRO A 362 -5.28 -6.25 -8.29
C PRO A 362 -6.33 -7.21 -8.85
N ALA A 363 -7.55 -6.72 -9.06
CA ALA A 363 -8.57 -7.45 -9.77
C ALA A 363 -8.16 -7.60 -11.25
N PHE A 364 -8.30 -8.81 -11.76
CA PHE A 364 -8.03 -9.11 -13.14
C PHE A 364 -9.07 -10.09 -13.67
N SER A 365 -9.88 -9.66 -14.62
CA SER A 365 -10.77 -10.54 -15.38
C SER A 365 -10.33 -10.54 -16.83
N LEU A 366 -10.06 -11.73 -17.39
CA LEU A 366 -10.03 -11.86 -18.83
C LEU A 366 -11.44 -11.59 -19.34
N SER A 367 -11.63 -10.54 -20.14
CA SER A 367 -12.85 -10.41 -20.93
C SER A 367 -12.97 -11.65 -21.82
N LYS A 368 -14.00 -12.43 -21.57
CA LYS A 368 -14.35 -13.58 -22.39
C LYS A 368 -14.86 -13.15 -23.75
#